data_a9a6ca613916db0d04a5f5da3e0c59c1
#
_entry.id   a9a6ca613916db0d04a5f5da3e0c59c1
#
_cell.length_a   1.000
_cell.length_b   1.000
_cell.length_c   1.000
_cell.angle_alpha   90.00
_cell.angle_beta   90.00
_cell.angle_gamma   90.00
#
_symmetry.space_group_name_H-M   'P 1'
#
loop_
_entity.id
_entity.type
_entity.pdbx_description
1 polymer ?
#
loop_
_entity_poly.entity_id
_entity_poly.type
_entity_poly.pdbx_seq_one_letter_code
_entity_poly.pdbx_strand_id
1 'polypeptide(L)'
;MLSYKRQVHVYETDLMGIVHHSNYLRFFEEARVDWCKKRGLLGGDEKAVFSLAVLETKVKHVRPAKYSDIFQISIQAKISGARVIFQYKLVVEEQLVSLAETVHCNLDAQLRVKRLNSELIKMVENEIWTGTWL
;
A
#
# COMPACT_ATOMS: atom_id res chain seq x y z
N MET A 1 -11.41 8.51 5.85
CA MET A 1 -10.37 7.56 5.39
C MET A 1 -9.00 8.20 5.55
N LEU A 2 -8.10 7.52 6.23
CA LEU A 2 -6.73 8.00 6.39
C LEU A 2 -5.99 7.93 5.05
N SER A 3 -5.17 8.94 4.78
CA SER A 3 -4.40 9.00 3.55
C SER A 3 -2.94 9.33 3.84
N TYR A 4 -2.07 8.86 2.97
CA TYR A 4 -0.64 9.15 2.98
C TYR A 4 -0.36 10.23 1.93
N LYS A 5 0.41 11.25 2.29
CA LYS A 5 0.65 12.40 1.43
C LYS A 5 2.12 12.81 1.49
N ARG A 6 2.73 13.01 0.32
CA ARG A 6 4.06 13.65 0.23
C ARG A 6 4.33 14.18 -1.17
N GLN A 7 5.44 14.89 -1.29
CA GLN A 7 5.88 15.46 -2.57
C GLN A 7 6.82 14.49 -3.30
N VAL A 8 6.69 14.44 -4.63
CA VAL A 8 7.60 13.70 -5.50
C VAL A 8 8.99 14.34 -5.47
N HIS A 9 10.03 13.52 -5.29
CA HIS A 9 11.42 13.96 -5.31
C HIS A 9 12.01 13.87 -6.73
N VAL A 10 13.00 14.70 -7.02
CA VAL A 10 13.65 14.74 -8.33
C VAL A 10 14.22 13.38 -8.74
N TYR A 11 14.81 12.64 -7.80
CA TYR A 11 15.43 11.35 -8.09
C TYR A 11 14.39 10.23 -8.39
N GLU A 12 13.13 10.53 -8.21
CA GLU A 12 12.04 9.59 -8.52
C GLU A 12 11.52 9.76 -9.95
N THR A 13 12.02 10.76 -10.66
CA THR A 13 11.62 11.04 -12.04
C THR A 13 12.63 10.47 -13.04
N ASP A 14 12.17 10.30 -14.27
CA ASP A 14 12.99 9.86 -15.39
C ASP A 14 13.44 11.07 -16.24
N LEU A 15 14.03 10.79 -17.40
CA LEU A 15 14.51 11.85 -18.31
C LEU A 15 13.38 12.70 -18.90
N MET A 16 12.15 12.26 -18.81
CA MET A 16 10.97 12.98 -19.27
C MET A 16 10.38 13.92 -18.20
N GLY A 17 10.93 13.89 -16.98
CA GLY A 17 10.42 14.68 -15.86
C GLY A 17 9.19 14.10 -15.18
N ILE A 18 8.80 12.89 -15.53
CA ILE A 18 7.69 12.18 -14.89
C ILE A 18 8.23 11.07 -13.98
N VAL A 19 7.43 10.67 -13.00
CA VAL A 19 7.78 9.61 -12.08
C VAL A 19 8.06 8.31 -12.85
N HIS A 20 9.23 7.71 -12.60
CA HIS A 20 9.56 6.41 -13.18
C HIS A 20 8.62 5.36 -12.60
N HIS A 21 8.09 4.48 -13.46
CA HIS A 21 7.05 3.52 -13.07
C HIS A 21 7.41 2.64 -11.87
N SER A 22 8.70 2.33 -11.66
CA SER A 22 9.15 1.53 -10.52
C SER A 22 8.88 2.21 -9.18
N ASN A 23 8.79 3.52 -9.15
CA ASN A 23 8.62 4.27 -7.90
C ASN A 23 7.19 4.22 -7.37
N TYR A 24 6.21 3.93 -8.20
CA TYR A 24 4.83 3.78 -7.72
C TYR A 24 4.69 2.65 -6.71
N LEU A 25 5.39 1.55 -6.91
CA LEU A 25 5.39 0.44 -5.94
C LEU A 25 5.97 0.87 -4.60
N ARG A 26 6.98 1.72 -4.61
CA ARG A 26 7.58 2.28 -3.40
C ARG A 26 6.61 3.23 -2.69
N PHE A 27 5.88 4.04 -3.44
CA PHE A 27 4.88 4.93 -2.88
C PHE A 27 3.77 4.15 -2.18
N PHE A 28 3.32 3.06 -2.79
CA PHE A 28 2.30 2.20 -2.19
C PHE A 28 2.82 1.49 -0.95
N GLU A 29 4.08 1.07 -0.94
CA GLU A 29 4.71 0.49 0.24
C GLU A 29 4.79 1.52 1.38
N GLU A 30 5.20 2.75 1.07
CA GLU A 30 5.22 3.84 2.05
C GLU A 30 3.83 4.06 2.65
N ALA A 31 2.80 4.06 1.82
CA ALA A 31 1.41 4.24 2.26
C ALA A 31 0.97 3.09 3.16
N ARG A 32 1.34 1.84 2.82
CA ARG A 32 1.00 0.66 3.61
C ARG A 32 1.68 0.70 4.98
N VAL A 33 2.96 1.06 5.02
CA VAL A 33 3.70 1.19 6.28
C VAL A 33 3.08 2.28 7.15
N ASP A 34 2.73 3.42 6.56
CA ASP A 34 2.06 4.52 7.26
C ASP A 34 0.69 4.07 7.81
N TRP A 35 -0.07 3.32 7.01
CA TRP A 35 -1.35 2.75 7.42
C TRP A 35 -1.19 1.86 8.66
N CYS A 36 -0.16 1.01 8.67
CA CYS A 36 0.14 0.14 9.79
C CYS A 36 0.54 0.93 11.04
N LYS A 37 1.40 1.94 10.88
CA LYS A 37 1.83 2.80 11.99
C LYS A 37 0.66 3.54 12.64
N LYS A 38 -0.22 4.11 11.85
CA LYS A 38 -1.38 4.85 12.35
C LYS A 38 -2.36 3.97 13.11
N ARG A 39 -2.31 2.66 12.90
CA ARG A 39 -3.16 1.68 13.58
C ARG A 39 -2.45 0.95 14.71
N GLY A 40 -1.22 1.37 15.04
CA GLY A 40 -0.44 0.77 16.12
C GLY A 40 0.10 -0.63 15.82
N LEU A 41 0.06 -1.07 14.57
CA LEU A 41 0.52 -2.42 14.19
C LEU A 41 2.04 -2.57 14.19
N LEU A 42 2.77 -1.46 14.29
CA LEU A 42 4.24 -1.46 14.39
C LEU A 42 4.73 -1.19 15.82
N GLY A 43 3.83 -1.14 16.79
CA GLY A 43 4.16 -0.66 18.12
C GLY A 43 4.76 -1.67 19.09
N GLY A 44 4.65 -2.96 18.87
CA GLY A 44 5.11 -3.97 19.81
C GLY A 44 6.03 -5.00 19.17
N ASP A 45 5.53 -5.71 18.22
CA ASP A 45 6.29 -6.67 17.44
C ASP A 45 6.34 -6.21 15.98
N GLU A 46 7.32 -5.38 15.66
CA GLU A 46 7.51 -4.86 14.29
C GLU A 46 7.63 -5.97 13.26
N LYS A 47 8.13 -7.13 13.65
CA LYS A 47 8.29 -8.28 12.76
C LYS A 47 6.97 -8.84 12.28
N ALA A 48 5.90 -8.67 13.06
CA ALA A 48 4.58 -9.20 12.70
C ALA A 48 4.03 -8.57 11.42
N VAL A 49 4.33 -7.29 11.16
CA VAL A 49 3.88 -6.58 9.97
C VAL A 49 4.79 -6.86 8.78
N PHE A 50 6.11 -6.89 9.02
CA PHE A 50 7.10 -7.13 7.96
C PHE A 50 7.16 -8.59 7.52
N SER A 51 6.47 -9.49 8.23
CA SER A 51 6.36 -10.88 7.80
C SER A 51 5.33 -11.09 6.69
N LEU A 52 4.59 -10.05 6.30
CA LEU A 52 3.64 -10.11 5.20
C LEU A 52 4.39 -10.10 3.87
N ALA A 53 4.42 -11.24 3.22
CA ALA A 53 5.05 -11.37 1.90
C ALA A 53 4.07 -10.95 0.81
N VAL A 54 4.58 -10.32 -0.24
CA VAL A 54 3.78 -9.96 -1.41
C VAL A 54 3.66 -11.16 -2.33
N LEU A 55 2.44 -11.59 -2.63
CA LEU A 55 2.15 -12.67 -3.55
C LEU A 55 1.83 -12.17 -4.94
N GLU A 56 1.10 -11.09 -5.04
CA GLU A 56 0.67 -10.50 -6.30
C GLU A 56 0.69 -8.99 -6.19
N THR A 57 1.04 -8.34 -7.28
CA THR A 57 1.01 -6.88 -7.42
C THR A 57 0.38 -6.52 -8.74
N LYS A 58 -0.62 -5.64 -8.71
CA LYS A 58 -1.26 -5.09 -9.90
C LYS A 58 -1.18 -3.58 -9.81
N VAL A 59 -0.77 -2.93 -10.89
CA VAL A 59 -0.73 -1.47 -10.98
C VAL A 59 -1.34 -1.05 -12.29
N LYS A 60 -2.25 -0.08 -12.21
CA LYS A 60 -2.80 0.56 -13.40
C LYS A 60 -2.37 2.02 -13.41
N HIS A 61 -1.63 2.41 -14.44
CA HIS A 61 -1.18 3.78 -14.63
C HIS A 61 -2.21 4.52 -15.48
N VAL A 62 -2.79 5.58 -14.93
CA VAL A 62 -3.85 6.35 -15.59
C VAL A 62 -3.29 7.63 -16.19
N ARG A 63 -2.41 8.32 -15.45
CA ARG A 63 -1.71 9.52 -15.91
C ARG A 63 -0.39 9.66 -15.16
N PRO A 64 0.59 10.39 -15.72
CA PRO A 64 1.87 10.55 -15.05
C PRO A 64 1.79 11.54 -13.88
N ALA A 65 2.54 11.24 -12.81
CA ALA A 65 2.90 12.22 -11.81
C ALA A 65 4.24 12.85 -12.23
N LYS A 66 4.48 14.08 -11.82
CA LYS A 66 5.63 14.88 -12.23
C LYS A 66 6.47 15.29 -11.02
N TYR A 67 7.69 15.73 -11.28
CA TYR A 67 8.53 16.35 -10.26
C TYR A 67 7.75 17.43 -9.51
N SER A 68 7.90 17.45 -8.21
CA SER A 68 7.28 18.38 -7.27
C SER A 68 5.77 18.23 -7.06
N ASP A 69 5.09 17.35 -7.79
CA ASP A 69 3.68 17.05 -7.50
C ASP A 69 3.54 16.55 -6.06
N ILE A 70 2.46 16.97 -5.40
CA ILE A 70 2.09 16.43 -4.09
C ILE A 70 1.04 15.37 -4.34
N PHE A 71 1.38 14.11 -4.05
CA PHE A 71 0.44 13.01 -4.22
C PHE A 71 -0.19 12.61 -2.88
N GLN A 72 -1.38 12.05 -2.98
CA GLN A 72 -2.11 11.53 -1.84
C GLN A 72 -2.58 10.12 -2.16
N ILE A 73 -2.31 9.17 -1.27
CA ILE A 73 -2.71 7.78 -1.43
C ILE A 73 -3.75 7.42 -0.37
N SER A 74 -4.91 6.99 -0.84
CA SER A 74 -5.92 6.34 -0.02
C SER A 74 -5.69 4.84 -0.09
N ILE A 75 -5.91 4.15 1.03
CA ILE A 75 -5.68 2.71 1.13
C ILE A 75 -6.90 2.06 1.76
N GLN A 76 -7.27 0.91 1.24
CA GLN A 76 -8.27 0.05 1.86
C GLN A 76 -7.73 -1.37 1.93
N ALA A 77 -8.22 -2.15 2.88
CA ALA A 77 -7.74 -3.49 3.13
C ALA A 77 -8.90 -4.43 3.45
N LYS A 78 -8.75 -5.69 3.07
CA LYS A 78 -9.69 -6.75 3.47
C LYS A 78 -8.96 -8.07 3.65
N ILE A 79 -9.56 -8.95 4.44
CA ILE A 79 -9.09 -10.31 4.61
C ILE A 79 -9.80 -11.21 3.58
N SER A 80 -9.03 -12.10 2.97
CA SER A 80 -9.56 -13.11 2.05
C SER A 80 -8.87 -14.45 2.37
N GLY A 81 -9.51 -15.27 3.19
CA GLY A 81 -8.90 -16.51 3.69
C GLY A 81 -7.65 -16.22 4.52
N ALA A 82 -6.53 -16.80 4.15
CA ALA A 82 -5.24 -16.58 4.81
C ALA A 82 -4.46 -15.39 4.22
N ARG A 83 -5.11 -14.57 3.39
CA ARG A 83 -4.47 -13.47 2.68
C ARG A 83 -5.03 -12.12 3.11
N VAL A 84 -4.20 -11.09 3.02
CA VAL A 84 -4.59 -9.69 3.17
C VAL A 84 -4.49 -9.05 1.80
N ILE A 85 -5.54 -8.34 1.41
CA ILE A 85 -5.57 -7.60 0.14
C ILE A 85 -5.60 -6.13 0.48
N PHE A 86 -4.62 -5.38 -0.05
CA PHE A 86 -4.59 -3.92 0.02
C PHE A 86 -4.88 -3.34 -1.35
N GLN A 87 -5.70 -2.32 -1.39
CA GLN A 87 -5.88 -1.53 -2.61
C GLN A 87 -5.51 -0.08 -2.34
N TYR A 88 -4.96 0.57 -3.36
CA TYR A 88 -4.39 1.90 -3.28
C TYR A 88 -4.94 2.77 -4.38
N LYS A 89 -5.19 4.02 -4.04
CA LYS A 89 -5.61 5.04 -5.01
C LYS A 89 -4.71 6.25 -4.83
N LEU A 90 -3.91 6.55 -5.84
CA LEU A 90 -3.00 7.68 -5.84
C LEU A 90 -3.56 8.80 -6.68
N VAL A 91 -3.71 9.98 -6.09
CA VAL A 91 -4.25 11.16 -6.76
C VAL A 91 -3.27 12.33 -6.61
N VAL A 92 -3.31 13.23 -7.60
CA VAL A 92 -2.62 14.52 -7.57
C VAL A 92 -3.67 15.56 -7.95
N GLU A 93 -3.85 16.56 -7.09
CA GLU A 93 -4.85 17.62 -7.33
C GLU A 93 -6.25 17.03 -7.67
N GLU A 94 -6.66 16.02 -6.90
CA GLU A 94 -7.95 15.33 -7.07
C GLU A 94 -8.07 14.52 -8.36
N GLN A 95 -7.03 14.45 -9.19
CA GLN A 95 -7.02 13.65 -10.40
C GLN A 95 -6.37 12.30 -10.15
N LEU A 96 -7.02 11.24 -10.62
CA LEU A 96 -6.50 9.89 -10.48
C LEU A 96 -5.23 9.72 -11.32
N VAL A 97 -4.17 9.26 -10.67
CA VAL A 97 -2.87 8.98 -11.29
C VAL A 97 -2.65 7.49 -11.42
N SER A 98 -2.90 6.73 -10.35
CA SER A 98 -2.65 5.30 -10.36
C SER A 98 -3.57 4.56 -9.40
N LEU A 99 -3.91 3.34 -9.76
CA LEU A 99 -4.60 2.37 -8.90
C LEU A 99 -3.69 1.17 -8.73
N ALA A 100 -3.73 0.54 -7.55
CA ALA A 100 -2.93 -0.65 -7.31
C ALA A 100 -3.62 -1.61 -6.35
N GLU A 101 -3.18 -2.85 -6.41
CA GLU A 101 -3.58 -3.89 -5.48
C GLU A 101 -2.35 -4.74 -5.14
N THR A 102 -2.19 -5.06 -3.86
CA THR A 102 -1.18 -6.02 -3.42
C THR A 102 -1.85 -7.10 -2.57
N VAL A 103 -1.50 -8.34 -2.83
CA VAL A 103 -2.01 -9.50 -2.08
C VAL A 103 -0.86 -10.06 -1.26
N HIS A 104 -1.11 -10.30 0.01
CA HIS A 104 -0.09 -10.70 0.98
C HIS A 104 -0.49 -11.96 1.73
N CYS A 105 0.52 -12.73 2.13
CA CYS A 105 0.36 -13.80 3.13
C CYS A 105 1.36 -13.59 4.27
N ASN A 106 1.10 -14.25 5.40
CA ASN A 106 2.00 -14.21 6.55
C ASN A 106 2.97 -15.40 6.47
N LEU A 107 4.26 -15.16 6.74
CA LEU A 107 5.29 -16.19 6.73
C LEU A 107 5.91 -16.35 8.11
N ASP A 108 6.26 -17.59 8.46
CA ASP A 108 7.06 -17.87 9.66
C ASP A 108 8.57 -17.67 9.38
N ALA A 109 9.39 -17.92 10.40
CA ALA A 109 10.84 -17.75 10.30
C ALA A 109 11.50 -18.66 9.24
N GLN A 110 10.84 -19.75 8.86
CA GLN A 110 11.28 -20.68 7.83
C GLN A 110 10.67 -20.39 6.46
N LEU A 111 10.01 -19.20 6.32
CA LEU A 111 9.36 -18.74 5.09
C LEU A 111 8.20 -19.63 4.64
N ARG A 112 7.53 -20.28 5.58
CA ARG A 112 6.31 -21.03 5.31
C ARG A 112 5.08 -20.19 5.65
N VAL A 113 4.00 -20.39 4.91
CA VAL A 113 2.75 -19.70 5.16
C VAL A 113 2.20 -20.08 6.54
N LYS A 114 1.86 -19.07 7.32
CA LYS A 114 1.21 -19.25 8.63
C LYS A 114 -0.05 -18.39 8.69
N ARG A 115 -0.87 -18.59 9.72
CA ARG A 115 -2.06 -17.80 9.96
C ARG A 115 -1.70 -16.32 10.12
N LEU A 116 -2.62 -15.46 9.70
CA LEU A 116 -2.50 -14.04 9.92
C LEU A 116 -2.57 -13.73 11.42
N ASN A 117 -1.85 -12.70 11.84
CA ASN A 117 -1.88 -12.22 13.21
C ASN A 117 -3.32 -11.78 13.55
N SER A 118 -3.81 -12.19 14.74
CA SER A 118 -5.18 -11.88 15.16
C SER A 118 -5.45 -10.39 15.30
N GLU A 119 -4.45 -9.60 15.71
CA GLU A 119 -4.57 -8.14 15.80
C GLU A 119 -4.75 -7.52 14.42
N LEU A 120 -3.99 -8.00 13.45
CA LEU A 120 -4.10 -7.56 12.06
C LEU A 120 -5.49 -7.88 11.50
N ILE A 121 -5.99 -9.09 11.75
CA ILE A 121 -7.32 -9.50 11.29
C ILE A 121 -8.39 -8.56 11.86
N LYS A 122 -8.36 -8.32 13.16
CA LYS A 122 -9.32 -7.42 13.81
C LYS A 122 -9.26 -6.02 13.25
N MET A 123 -8.05 -5.52 13.03
CA MET A 123 -7.84 -4.17 12.52
C MET A 123 -8.39 -4.06 11.09
N VAL A 124 -8.12 -5.04 10.25
CA VAL A 124 -8.59 -5.05 8.86
C VAL A 124 -10.12 -5.21 8.80
N GLU A 125 -10.68 -6.09 9.63
CA GLU A 125 -12.13 -6.31 9.65
C GLU A 125 -12.91 -5.08 10.10
N ASN A 126 -12.28 -4.18 10.86
CA ASN A 126 -12.88 -2.91 11.27
C ASN A 126 -12.76 -1.82 10.21
N GLU A 127 -12.01 -2.04 9.16
CA GLU A 127 -11.86 -1.08 8.06
C GLU A 127 -13.05 -1.14 7.11
N ILE A 128 -13.32 -0.01 6.48
CA ILE A 128 -14.38 0.09 5.49
C ILE A 128 -13.81 -0.26 4.12
N TRP A 129 -14.43 -1.25 3.47
CA TRP A 129 -14.14 -1.58 2.09
C TRP A 129 -15.21 -0.95 1.21
N THR A 130 -14.82 0.01 0.37
CA THR A 130 -15.76 0.82 -0.43
C THR A 130 -16.04 0.24 -1.81
N GLY A 131 -15.80 -1.04 -2.00
CA GLY A 131 -15.87 -1.69 -3.31
C GLY A 131 -14.48 -1.83 -3.92
N THR A 132 -14.37 -2.61 -4.96
CA THR A 132 -13.08 -2.89 -5.60
C THR A 132 -12.65 -1.71 -6.47
N TRP A 133 -11.42 -1.24 -6.26
CA TRP A 133 -10.85 -0.13 -7.03
C TRP A 133 -10.12 -0.61 -8.29
N LEU A 134 -9.71 -1.87 -8.30
CA LEU A 134 -8.92 -2.42 -9.40
C LEU A 134 -9.31 -3.85 -9.75
#